data_54b246a2f4717b43f5a128bac43c7ec3
#
_entry.id   54b246a2f4717b43f5a128bac43c7ec3
#
_cell.length_a   1.000
_cell.length_b   1.000
_cell.length_c   1.000
_cell.angle_alpha   90.00
_cell.angle_beta   90.00
_cell.angle_gamma   90.00
#
_symmetry.space_group_name_H-M   'P 1'
#
loop_
_entity.id
_entity.type
_entity.pdbx_description
1 polymer ?
#
loop_
_entity_poly.entity_id
_entity_poly.type
_entity_poly.pdbx_seq_one_letter_code
_entity_poly.pdbx_strand_id
1 'polypeptide(L)'
;MTEVYIDSTVKALQQLHQTTLRTDKRTVRIVEFLGLQAESIVEAHKAGNSAVCFHLCCWCKQLIGKSREEVMNGELNLAMAQQTIASEHGYKDWNAVEAQGNVQLDLPFENCIDAMLAGDLNELSETLATTPALIRQQSQYGHRATLLHYLGANGVESYRQVTPLNAVQIAECLIEAGADVNSLANIYGGSKPLGLLTTSAHPANAGVTEAVAAVLENAGAT
;
A
#
# COMPACT_ATOMS: atom_id res chain seq x y z
N MET A 1 15.41 -3.12 -16.41
CA MET A 1 14.62 -2.92 -15.17
C MET A 1 14.77 -1.47 -14.77
N THR A 2 13.66 -0.80 -14.53
CA THR A 2 13.66 0.59 -14.04
C THR A 2 14.11 0.61 -12.58
N GLU A 3 14.83 1.65 -12.19
CA GLU A 3 15.25 1.83 -10.80
C GLU A 3 14.04 2.27 -9.96
N VAL A 4 13.93 1.73 -8.72
CA VAL A 4 12.84 2.03 -7.78
C VAL A 4 13.45 2.56 -6.49
N TYR A 5 12.99 3.71 -6.04
CA TYR A 5 13.32 4.21 -4.70
C TYR A 5 12.53 3.41 -3.65
N ILE A 6 13.25 2.85 -2.71
CA ILE A 6 12.68 2.11 -1.58
C ILE A 6 13.38 2.57 -0.29
N ASP A 7 12.62 3.15 0.62
CA ASP A 7 13.11 3.53 1.94
C ASP A 7 13.57 2.29 2.74
N SER A 8 14.54 2.47 3.61
CA SER A 8 15.09 1.39 4.45
C SER A 8 14.03 0.73 5.32
N THR A 9 13.05 1.50 5.81
CA THR A 9 11.95 0.98 6.62
C THR A 9 11.02 0.10 5.78
N VAL A 10 10.70 0.52 4.55
CA VAL A 10 9.89 -0.27 3.61
C VAL A 10 10.59 -1.58 3.26
N LYS A 11 11.91 -1.54 3.00
CA LYS A 11 12.72 -2.76 2.78
C LYS A 11 12.63 -3.73 3.95
N ALA A 12 12.73 -3.22 5.18
CA ALA A 12 12.63 -4.04 6.39
C ALA A 12 11.24 -4.69 6.52
N LEU A 13 10.16 -3.97 6.16
CA LEU A 13 8.80 -4.50 6.15
C LEU A 13 8.59 -5.57 5.06
N GLN A 14 9.14 -5.35 3.86
CA GLN A 14 9.11 -6.35 2.79
C GLN A 14 9.82 -7.64 3.22
N GLN A 15 10.94 -7.53 3.91
CA GLN A 15 11.65 -8.69 4.49
C GLN A 15 10.84 -9.37 5.60
N LEU A 16 10.20 -8.60 6.48
CA LEU A 16 9.35 -9.11 7.55
C LEU A 16 8.21 -9.97 6.97
N HIS A 17 7.55 -9.47 5.93
CA HIS A 17 6.40 -10.12 5.31
C HIS A 17 6.76 -11.01 4.11
N GLN A 18 8.04 -11.26 3.83
CA GLN A 18 8.46 -11.96 2.59
C GLN A 18 7.77 -13.31 2.35
N THR A 19 7.42 -14.04 3.41
CA THR A 19 6.71 -15.33 3.31
C THR A 19 5.22 -15.17 3.08
N THR A 20 4.61 -14.10 3.59
CA THR A 20 3.18 -13.83 3.46
C THR A 20 2.85 -13.09 2.16
N LEU A 21 3.78 -12.31 1.62
CA LEU A 21 3.59 -11.55 0.37
C LEU A 21 3.79 -12.37 -0.90
N ARG A 22 4.14 -13.64 -0.80
CA ARG A 22 4.27 -14.54 -1.95
C ARG A 22 2.96 -14.67 -2.70
N THR A 23 3.04 -14.77 -4.03
CA THR A 23 1.88 -14.85 -4.92
C THR A 23 0.93 -16.01 -4.56
N ASP A 24 1.48 -17.18 -4.15
CA ASP A 24 0.68 -18.32 -3.73
C ASP A 24 -0.14 -18.07 -2.45
N LYS A 25 0.24 -17.10 -1.63
CA LYS A 25 -0.51 -16.69 -0.44
C LYS A 25 -1.63 -15.68 -0.73
N ARG A 26 -1.57 -14.98 -1.86
CA ARG A 26 -2.60 -14.00 -2.26
C ARG A 26 -3.87 -14.65 -2.82
N THR A 27 -3.87 -15.96 -3.06
CA THR A 27 -5.05 -16.71 -3.53
C THR A 27 -6.03 -17.08 -2.43
N VAL A 28 -5.69 -16.82 -1.17
CA VAL A 28 -6.56 -17.05 -0.01
C VAL A 28 -7.53 -15.89 0.19
N ARG A 29 -8.47 -16.06 1.12
CA ARG A 29 -9.40 -14.98 1.48
C ARG A 29 -8.64 -13.79 2.10
N ILE A 30 -9.16 -12.58 1.93
CA ILE A 30 -8.56 -11.36 2.50
C ILE A 30 -8.32 -11.51 4.00
N VAL A 31 -9.31 -12.04 4.73
CA VAL A 31 -9.18 -12.25 6.18
C VAL A 31 -8.03 -13.18 6.55
N GLU A 32 -7.79 -14.22 5.77
CA GLU A 32 -6.67 -15.15 5.97
C GLU A 32 -5.33 -14.48 5.64
N PHE A 33 -5.28 -13.76 4.52
CA PHE A 33 -4.08 -13.05 4.09
C PHE A 33 -3.63 -12.00 5.12
N LEU A 34 -4.56 -11.18 5.61
CA LEU A 34 -4.29 -10.19 6.63
C LEU A 34 -3.99 -10.83 8.00
N GLY A 35 -4.60 -11.98 8.31
CA GLY A 35 -4.30 -12.77 9.48
C GLY A 35 -2.84 -13.24 9.52
N LEU A 36 -2.33 -13.75 8.39
CA LEU A 36 -0.92 -14.16 8.26
C LEU A 36 0.05 -12.98 8.47
N GLN A 37 -0.32 -11.77 8.03
CA GLN A 37 0.49 -10.57 8.29
C GLN A 37 0.47 -10.21 9.79
N ALA A 38 -0.68 -10.28 10.44
CA ALA A 38 -0.78 -10.02 11.88
C ALA A 38 0.04 -11.02 12.71
N GLU A 39 0.00 -12.29 12.36
CA GLU A 39 0.81 -13.35 13.00
C GLU A 39 2.30 -13.06 12.81
N SER A 40 2.75 -12.70 11.60
CA SER A 40 4.16 -12.38 11.36
C SER A 40 4.65 -11.16 12.14
N ILE A 41 3.80 -10.15 12.41
CA ILE A 41 4.13 -9.03 13.31
C ILE A 41 4.37 -9.54 14.75
N VAL A 42 3.50 -10.41 15.26
CA VAL A 42 3.63 -10.96 16.62
C VAL A 42 4.91 -11.79 16.75
N GLU A 43 5.19 -12.65 15.77
CA GLU A 43 6.41 -13.48 15.76
C GLU A 43 7.67 -12.62 15.67
N ALA A 44 7.68 -11.62 14.80
CA ALA A 44 8.81 -10.71 14.63
C ALA A 44 9.06 -9.87 15.90
N HIS A 45 8.00 -9.40 16.57
CA HIS A 45 8.12 -8.69 17.84
C HIS A 45 8.74 -9.58 18.92
N LYS A 46 8.26 -10.81 19.08
CA LYS A 46 8.82 -11.79 20.03
C LYS A 46 10.29 -12.12 19.73
N ALA A 47 10.68 -12.11 18.45
CA ALA A 47 12.05 -12.33 18.01
C ALA A 47 12.96 -11.09 18.18
N GLY A 48 12.46 -9.96 18.69
CA GLY A 48 13.21 -8.71 18.82
C GLY A 48 13.46 -7.99 17.50
N ASN A 49 12.72 -8.31 16.43
CA ASN A 49 12.86 -7.67 15.13
C ASN A 49 12.21 -6.27 15.13
N SER A 50 13.03 -5.27 15.19
CA SER A 50 12.57 -3.87 15.28
C SER A 50 11.87 -3.32 14.02
N ALA A 51 11.81 -4.07 12.92
CA ALA A 51 11.03 -3.69 11.74
C ALA A 51 9.55 -3.51 12.06
N VAL A 52 9.02 -4.25 13.04
CA VAL A 52 7.62 -4.14 13.50
C VAL A 52 7.27 -2.75 14.06
N CYS A 53 8.27 -1.99 14.55
CA CYS A 53 8.01 -0.69 15.17
C CYS A 53 7.30 0.28 14.23
N PHE A 54 7.58 0.23 12.92
CA PHE A 54 6.92 1.10 11.96
C PHE A 54 5.41 0.84 11.92
N HIS A 55 4.99 -0.41 11.72
CA HIS A 55 3.58 -0.78 11.75
C HIS A 55 2.92 -0.35 13.06
N LEU A 56 3.56 -0.68 14.18
CA LEU A 56 2.99 -0.48 15.50
C LEU A 56 2.89 1.01 15.86
N CYS A 57 3.92 1.81 15.54
CA CYS A 57 3.90 3.25 15.83
C CYS A 57 2.94 4.02 14.93
N CYS A 58 2.68 3.55 13.69
CA CYS A 58 1.80 4.24 12.75
C CYS A 58 0.32 3.81 12.91
N TRP A 59 0.07 2.51 13.18
CA TRP A 59 -1.25 1.95 13.03
C TRP A 59 -1.84 1.32 14.32
N CYS A 60 -1.01 1.02 15.33
CA CYS A 60 -1.48 0.52 16.62
C CYS A 60 -1.86 1.69 17.52
N LYS A 61 -3.16 1.92 17.74
CA LYS A 61 -3.66 3.06 18.53
C LYS A 61 -3.04 3.18 19.92
N GLN A 62 -2.71 2.07 20.56
CA GLN A 62 -2.12 2.02 21.90
C GLN A 62 -0.62 2.38 21.91
N LEU A 63 0.02 2.33 20.75
CA LEU A 63 1.47 2.50 20.60
C LEU A 63 1.87 3.74 19.76
N ILE A 64 0.89 4.49 19.24
CA ILE A 64 1.14 5.75 18.54
C ILE A 64 1.87 6.72 19.50
N GLY A 65 2.99 7.27 19.03
CA GLY A 65 3.80 8.21 19.82
C GLY A 65 4.73 7.57 20.85
N LYS A 66 4.74 6.24 20.98
CA LYS A 66 5.70 5.51 21.81
C LYS A 66 7.06 5.46 21.14
N SER A 67 8.13 5.44 21.98
CA SER A 67 9.48 5.21 21.50
C SER A 67 9.65 3.75 21.02
N ARG A 68 10.66 3.52 20.18
CA ARG A 68 11.01 2.16 19.73
C ARG A 68 11.27 1.21 20.90
N GLU A 69 11.94 1.68 21.95
CA GLU A 69 12.22 0.91 23.14
C GLU A 69 10.94 0.52 23.88
N GLU A 70 10.01 1.46 24.09
CA GLU A 70 8.71 1.17 24.71
C GLU A 70 7.90 0.17 23.90
N VAL A 71 7.93 0.27 22.55
CA VAL A 71 7.24 -0.67 21.67
C VAL A 71 7.84 -2.07 21.80
N MET A 72 9.17 -2.20 21.74
CA MET A 72 9.85 -3.49 21.77
C MET A 72 9.82 -4.17 23.13
N ASN A 73 9.77 -3.40 24.23
CA ASN A 73 9.66 -3.94 25.59
C ASN A 73 8.19 -4.12 26.04
N GLY A 74 7.23 -3.61 25.26
CA GLY A 74 5.81 -3.74 25.55
C GLY A 74 5.26 -5.13 25.21
N GLU A 75 4.07 -5.41 25.72
CA GLU A 75 3.33 -6.61 25.33
C GLU A 75 2.63 -6.39 23.99
N LEU A 76 2.80 -7.33 23.05
CA LEU A 76 2.07 -7.39 21.80
C LEU A 76 1.35 -8.73 21.67
N ASN A 77 0.03 -8.68 21.68
CA ASN A 77 -0.81 -9.86 21.42
C ASN A 77 -1.40 -9.84 20.00
N LEU A 78 -1.98 -10.98 19.61
CA LEU A 78 -2.54 -11.13 18.25
C LEU A 78 -3.67 -10.12 17.97
N ALA A 79 -4.53 -9.82 18.94
CA ALA A 79 -5.61 -8.86 18.74
C ALA A 79 -5.10 -7.43 18.43
N MET A 80 -4.02 -7.01 19.09
CA MET A 80 -3.36 -5.74 18.78
C MET A 80 -2.75 -5.74 17.38
N ALA A 81 -2.09 -6.84 16.98
CA ALA A 81 -1.52 -6.97 15.64
C ALA A 81 -2.62 -7.00 14.56
N GLN A 82 -3.70 -7.74 14.78
CA GLN A 82 -4.87 -7.77 13.90
C GLN A 82 -5.49 -6.37 13.73
N GLN A 83 -5.66 -5.62 14.83
CA GLN A 83 -6.17 -4.26 14.76
C GLN A 83 -5.21 -3.33 14.01
N THR A 84 -3.90 -3.51 14.17
CA THR A 84 -2.87 -2.74 13.45
C THR A 84 -2.97 -2.98 11.94
N ILE A 85 -3.00 -4.23 11.52
CA ILE A 85 -3.14 -4.61 10.10
C ILE A 85 -4.48 -4.16 9.52
N ALA A 86 -5.58 -4.29 10.27
CA ALA A 86 -6.88 -3.77 9.84
C ALA A 86 -6.83 -2.27 9.57
N SER A 87 -6.23 -1.49 10.49
CA SER A 87 -6.09 -0.04 10.36
C SER A 87 -5.22 0.36 9.16
N GLU A 88 -4.11 -0.33 8.93
CA GLU A 88 -3.23 -0.11 7.78
C GLU A 88 -3.93 -0.32 6.44
N HIS A 89 -4.80 -1.34 6.37
CA HIS A 89 -5.56 -1.66 5.16
C HIS A 89 -6.89 -0.88 5.05
N GLY A 90 -7.07 0.17 5.86
CA GLY A 90 -8.23 1.06 5.79
C GLY A 90 -9.52 0.50 6.38
N TYR A 91 -9.46 -0.57 7.16
CA TYR A 91 -10.60 -1.08 7.91
C TYR A 91 -10.72 -0.39 9.27
N LYS A 92 -11.95 -0.20 9.73
CA LYS A 92 -12.23 0.39 11.04
C LYS A 92 -11.67 -0.44 12.21
N ASP A 93 -11.80 -1.75 12.10
CA ASP A 93 -11.39 -2.73 13.09
C ASP A 93 -11.29 -4.13 12.46
N TRP A 94 -10.83 -5.13 13.24
CA TRP A 94 -10.71 -6.51 12.77
C TRP A 94 -12.05 -7.15 12.41
N ASN A 95 -13.13 -6.79 13.09
CA ASN A 95 -14.48 -7.29 12.75
C ASN A 95 -14.88 -6.88 11.33
N ALA A 96 -14.45 -5.70 10.86
CA ALA A 96 -14.68 -5.26 9.48
C ALA A 96 -13.86 -6.07 8.45
N VAL A 97 -12.71 -6.61 8.84
CA VAL A 97 -11.95 -7.58 8.04
C VAL A 97 -12.69 -8.92 8.00
N GLU A 98 -13.13 -9.43 9.14
CA GLU A 98 -13.89 -10.69 9.22
C GLU A 98 -15.20 -10.64 8.42
N ALA A 99 -15.84 -9.47 8.39
CA ALA A 99 -17.05 -9.25 7.61
C ALA A 99 -16.86 -9.35 6.08
N GLN A 100 -15.59 -9.35 5.58
CA GLN A 100 -15.30 -9.64 4.18
C GLN A 100 -15.66 -11.10 3.82
N GLY A 101 -15.71 -12.00 4.80
CA GLY A 101 -16.13 -13.38 4.60
C GLY A 101 -15.23 -14.13 3.62
N ASN A 102 -15.79 -14.53 2.46
CA ASN A 102 -15.08 -15.31 1.44
C ASN A 102 -14.44 -14.46 0.33
N VAL A 103 -14.38 -13.13 0.49
CA VAL A 103 -13.75 -12.27 -0.52
C VAL A 103 -12.26 -12.60 -0.63
N GLN A 104 -11.81 -12.80 -1.87
CA GLN A 104 -10.41 -12.99 -2.23
C GLN A 104 -9.87 -11.72 -2.89
N LEU A 105 -8.55 -11.56 -2.90
CA LEU A 105 -7.93 -10.47 -3.65
C LEU A 105 -8.15 -10.64 -5.15
N ASP A 106 -8.40 -9.56 -5.84
CA ASP A 106 -8.42 -9.51 -7.30
C ASP A 106 -6.99 -9.55 -7.82
N LEU A 107 -6.51 -10.74 -8.14
CA LEU A 107 -5.11 -10.93 -8.57
C LEU A 107 -4.73 -10.11 -9.81
N PRO A 108 -5.56 -9.96 -10.86
CA PRO A 108 -5.28 -9.03 -11.95
C PRO A 108 -5.00 -7.61 -11.48
N PHE A 109 -5.81 -7.07 -10.56
CA PHE A 109 -5.59 -5.73 -9.99
C PHE A 109 -4.32 -5.66 -9.14
N GLU A 110 -4.09 -6.65 -8.28
CA GLU A 110 -2.89 -6.74 -7.44
C GLU A 110 -1.60 -6.84 -8.28
N ASN A 111 -1.61 -7.65 -9.35
CA ASN A 111 -0.47 -7.77 -10.27
C ASN A 111 -0.23 -6.47 -11.03
N CYS A 112 -1.29 -5.76 -11.41
CA CYS A 112 -1.19 -4.44 -12.05
C CYS A 112 -0.50 -3.42 -11.12
N ILE A 113 -0.84 -3.42 -9.82
CA ILE A 113 -0.13 -2.61 -8.82
C ILE A 113 1.35 -3.00 -8.74
N ASP A 114 1.65 -4.29 -8.66
CA ASP A 114 3.02 -4.77 -8.53
C ASP A 114 3.87 -4.40 -9.76
N ALA A 115 3.36 -4.55 -10.99
CA ALA A 115 4.02 -4.12 -12.22
C ALA A 115 4.29 -2.60 -12.21
N MET A 116 3.30 -1.82 -11.84
CA MET A 116 3.39 -0.36 -11.71
C MET A 116 4.47 0.06 -10.72
N LEU A 117 4.46 -0.53 -9.51
CA LEU A 117 5.43 -0.21 -8.46
C LEU A 117 6.85 -0.74 -8.75
N ALA A 118 6.98 -1.77 -9.58
CA ALA A 118 8.26 -2.22 -10.13
C ALA A 118 8.79 -1.31 -11.27
N GLY A 119 8.00 -0.34 -11.73
CA GLY A 119 8.35 0.51 -12.86
C GLY A 119 8.26 -0.20 -14.21
N ASP A 120 7.57 -1.35 -14.29
CA ASP A 120 7.40 -2.11 -15.52
C ASP A 120 6.24 -1.56 -16.35
N LEU A 121 6.59 -0.54 -17.15
CA LEU A 121 5.62 0.16 -18.01
C LEU A 121 5.05 -0.75 -19.12
N ASN A 122 5.83 -1.72 -19.59
CA ASN A 122 5.37 -2.66 -20.62
C ASN A 122 4.30 -3.58 -20.06
N GLU A 123 4.56 -4.23 -18.93
CA GLU A 123 3.60 -5.11 -18.25
C GLU A 123 2.33 -4.34 -17.86
N LEU A 124 2.49 -3.10 -17.33
CA LEU A 124 1.36 -2.23 -17.00
C LEU A 124 0.50 -1.93 -18.23
N SER A 125 1.12 -1.51 -19.34
CA SER A 125 0.40 -1.15 -20.57
C SER A 125 -0.31 -2.36 -21.19
N GLU A 126 0.34 -3.52 -21.24
CA GLU A 126 -0.24 -4.75 -21.75
C GLU A 126 -1.41 -5.22 -20.89
N THR A 127 -1.28 -5.14 -19.57
CA THR A 127 -2.34 -5.51 -18.63
C THR A 127 -3.56 -4.61 -18.79
N LEU A 128 -3.36 -3.29 -18.88
CA LEU A 128 -4.46 -2.34 -19.08
C LEU A 128 -5.11 -2.47 -20.45
N ALA A 129 -4.34 -2.79 -21.50
CA ALA A 129 -4.89 -3.04 -22.84
C ALA A 129 -5.74 -4.33 -22.86
N THR A 130 -5.32 -5.36 -22.14
CA THR A 130 -6.02 -6.65 -22.05
C THR A 130 -7.26 -6.57 -21.14
N THR A 131 -7.17 -5.81 -20.05
CA THR A 131 -8.24 -5.68 -19.05
C THR A 131 -8.48 -4.20 -18.69
N PRO A 132 -9.09 -3.42 -19.60
CA PRO A 132 -9.27 -1.97 -19.43
C PRO A 132 -10.08 -1.57 -18.18
N ALA A 133 -10.91 -2.47 -17.66
CA ALA A 133 -11.71 -2.21 -16.47
C ALA A 133 -10.86 -1.93 -15.21
N LEU A 134 -9.62 -2.45 -15.14
CA LEU A 134 -8.72 -2.27 -14.02
C LEU A 134 -8.42 -0.79 -13.73
N ILE A 135 -8.42 0.07 -14.76
CA ILE A 135 -8.07 1.49 -14.59
C ILE A 135 -9.06 2.24 -13.69
N ARG A 136 -10.31 1.82 -13.61
CA ARG A 136 -11.35 2.41 -12.77
C ARG A 136 -11.65 1.58 -11.52
N GLN A 137 -10.98 0.45 -11.39
CA GLN A 137 -11.16 -0.43 -10.25
C GLN A 137 -10.55 0.17 -8.99
N GLN A 138 -11.16 -0.12 -7.86
CA GLN A 138 -10.63 0.18 -6.53
C GLN A 138 -10.15 -1.11 -5.86
N SER A 139 -9.10 -0.99 -5.06
CA SER A 139 -8.64 -2.07 -4.20
C SER A 139 -9.79 -2.66 -3.38
N GLN A 140 -9.76 -3.95 -3.17
CA GLN A 140 -10.70 -4.67 -2.30
C GLN A 140 -10.44 -4.43 -0.82
N TYR A 141 -9.29 -3.86 -0.46
CA TYR A 141 -9.04 -3.41 0.91
C TYR A 141 -9.94 -2.24 1.32
N GLY A 142 -10.07 -2.01 2.63
CA GLY A 142 -10.92 -0.97 3.19
C GLY A 142 -10.58 0.45 2.74
N HIS A 143 -9.32 0.71 2.39
CA HIS A 143 -8.89 2.02 1.88
C HIS A 143 -9.41 2.34 0.46
N ARG A 144 -9.81 1.35 -0.34
CA ARG A 144 -10.43 1.55 -1.66
C ARG A 144 -9.57 2.38 -2.63
N ALA A 145 -8.25 2.26 -2.57
CA ALA A 145 -7.35 2.98 -3.46
C ALA A 145 -7.49 2.52 -4.93
N THR A 146 -7.37 3.45 -5.87
CA THR A 146 -7.18 3.15 -7.30
C THR A 146 -5.68 3.10 -7.62
N LEU A 147 -5.30 2.67 -8.83
CA LEU A 147 -3.90 2.62 -9.25
C LEU A 147 -3.18 3.96 -9.05
N LEU A 148 -3.80 5.10 -9.36
CA LEU A 148 -3.19 6.42 -9.16
C LEU A 148 -2.88 6.73 -7.68
N HIS A 149 -3.65 6.23 -6.73
CA HIS A 149 -3.35 6.46 -5.30
C HIS A 149 -2.05 5.78 -4.88
N TYR A 150 -1.72 4.63 -5.47
CA TYR A 150 -0.47 3.92 -5.16
C TYR A 150 0.78 4.69 -5.60
N LEU A 151 0.70 5.56 -6.63
CA LEU A 151 1.81 6.45 -7.00
C LEU A 151 2.15 7.47 -5.90
N GLY A 152 1.19 7.80 -5.05
CA GLY A 152 1.41 8.64 -3.89
C GLY A 152 2.27 7.97 -2.81
N ALA A 153 2.39 6.66 -2.82
CA ALA A 153 3.13 5.87 -1.81
C ALA A 153 2.83 6.34 -0.37
N ASN A 154 1.54 6.61 -0.07
CA ASN A 154 1.08 7.16 1.21
C ASN A 154 -0.32 6.62 1.53
N GLY A 155 -0.52 6.10 2.75
CA GLY A 155 -1.81 5.58 3.21
C GLY A 155 -2.26 4.26 2.58
N VAL A 156 -1.48 3.70 1.67
CA VAL A 156 -1.60 2.33 1.18
C VAL A 156 -0.71 1.42 2.03
N GLU A 157 -0.74 0.12 1.75
CA GLU A 157 0.05 -0.88 2.47
C GLU A 157 1.52 -0.46 2.58
N SER A 158 2.07 -0.46 3.77
CA SER A 158 3.41 0.09 4.04
C SER A 158 4.51 -0.61 3.25
N TYR A 159 4.38 -1.91 2.97
CA TYR A 159 5.35 -2.66 2.14
C TYR A 159 5.30 -2.28 0.65
N ARG A 160 4.25 -1.59 0.20
CA ARG A 160 4.04 -1.06 -1.15
C ARG A 160 4.36 0.43 -1.29
N GLN A 161 4.80 1.10 -0.24
CA GLN A 161 5.18 2.51 -0.29
C GLN A 161 6.55 2.69 -0.93
N VAL A 162 6.65 2.33 -2.20
CA VAL A 162 7.83 2.46 -3.04
C VAL A 162 7.57 3.42 -4.19
N THR A 163 8.61 4.00 -4.77
CA THR A 163 8.45 4.97 -5.86
C THR A 163 9.37 4.60 -7.04
N PRO A 164 8.80 4.15 -8.18
CA PRO A 164 9.57 3.93 -9.40
C PRO A 164 10.07 5.26 -9.97
N LEU A 165 11.33 5.32 -10.44
CA LEU A 165 11.90 6.57 -10.97
C LEU A 165 11.25 7.02 -12.28
N ASN A 166 10.53 6.13 -12.98
CA ASN A 166 9.69 6.46 -14.14
C ASN A 166 8.21 6.71 -13.76
N ALA A 167 7.95 7.20 -12.54
CA ALA A 167 6.59 7.48 -12.05
C ALA A 167 5.83 8.48 -12.95
N VAL A 168 6.52 9.38 -13.64
CA VAL A 168 5.92 10.31 -14.62
C VAL A 168 5.29 9.54 -15.77
N GLN A 169 6.03 8.65 -16.42
CA GLN A 169 5.54 7.83 -17.54
C GLN A 169 4.42 6.89 -17.10
N ILE A 170 4.49 6.39 -15.87
CA ILE A 170 3.42 5.58 -15.30
C ILE A 170 2.15 6.42 -15.11
N ALA A 171 2.26 7.64 -14.56
CA ALA A 171 1.10 8.54 -14.40
C ALA A 171 0.46 8.86 -15.76
N GLU A 172 1.26 9.18 -16.76
CA GLU A 172 0.80 9.42 -18.14
C GLU A 172 0.06 8.20 -18.70
N CYS A 173 0.65 7.00 -18.58
CA CYS A 173 0.03 5.74 -19.02
C CYS A 173 -1.34 5.49 -18.35
N LEU A 174 -1.44 5.70 -17.04
CA LEU A 174 -2.70 5.54 -16.31
C LEU A 174 -3.76 6.55 -16.74
N ILE A 175 -3.37 7.81 -16.96
CA ILE A 175 -4.27 8.88 -17.41
C ILE A 175 -4.75 8.61 -18.84
N GLU A 176 -3.86 8.22 -19.75
CA GLU A 176 -4.20 7.84 -21.12
C GLU A 176 -5.16 6.64 -21.17
N ALA A 177 -4.99 5.68 -20.24
CA ALA A 177 -5.92 4.56 -20.07
C ALA A 177 -7.28 4.97 -19.46
N GLY A 178 -7.46 6.22 -19.02
CA GLY A 178 -8.71 6.78 -18.52
C GLY A 178 -8.87 6.75 -16.99
N ALA A 179 -7.77 6.81 -16.25
CA ALA A 179 -7.81 6.94 -14.79
C ALA A 179 -8.51 8.25 -14.36
N ASP A 180 -9.30 8.19 -13.29
CA ASP A 180 -9.88 9.38 -12.68
C ASP A 180 -8.87 9.99 -11.70
N VAL A 181 -8.28 11.12 -12.09
CA VAL A 181 -7.29 11.86 -11.29
C VAL A 181 -7.86 12.48 -10.01
N ASN A 182 -9.19 12.54 -9.90
CA ASN A 182 -9.92 13.06 -8.75
C ASN A 182 -10.66 11.99 -7.96
N SER A 183 -10.42 10.71 -8.25
CA SER A 183 -11.00 9.60 -7.49
C SER A 183 -10.70 9.72 -5.99
N LEU A 184 -11.64 9.27 -5.16
CA LEU A 184 -11.50 9.29 -3.71
C LEU A 184 -11.19 7.87 -3.19
N ALA A 185 -10.22 7.80 -2.29
CA ALA A 185 -9.92 6.62 -1.49
C ALA A 185 -10.26 6.87 -0.01
N ASN A 186 -10.59 5.81 0.74
CA ASN A 186 -10.86 5.89 2.19
C ASN A 186 -9.54 5.99 2.99
N ILE A 187 -8.70 6.94 2.63
CA ILE A 187 -7.41 7.20 3.24
C ILE A 187 -7.51 8.57 3.92
N TYR A 188 -7.13 8.66 5.17
CA TYR A 188 -7.14 9.91 5.96
C TYR A 188 -8.46 10.69 5.92
N GLY A 189 -9.60 9.98 5.88
CA GLY A 189 -10.92 10.62 5.82
C GLY A 189 -11.40 11.00 4.42
N GLY A 190 -10.70 10.57 3.39
CA GLY A 190 -10.99 10.81 1.99
C GLY A 190 -9.84 11.57 1.31
N SER A 191 -9.04 10.89 0.50
CA SER A 191 -7.90 11.49 -0.18
C SER A 191 -7.96 11.25 -1.68
N LYS A 192 -7.48 12.24 -2.44
CA LYS A 192 -7.26 12.15 -3.88
C LYS A 192 -5.79 11.79 -4.17
N PRO A 193 -5.45 11.27 -5.37
CA PRO A 193 -4.09 10.92 -5.76
C PRO A 193 -3.09 12.06 -5.56
N LEU A 194 -3.41 13.27 -6.01
CA LEU A 194 -2.53 14.45 -5.87
C LEU A 194 -2.22 14.77 -4.40
N GLY A 195 -3.23 14.72 -3.52
CA GLY A 195 -3.04 15.00 -2.09
C GLY A 195 -2.13 13.97 -1.41
N LEU A 196 -2.26 12.68 -1.75
CA LEU A 196 -1.35 11.64 -1.23
C LEU A 196 0.07 11.83 -1.75
N LEU A 197 0.23 12.14 -3.04
CA LEU A 197 1.53 12.35 -3.68
C LEU A 197 2.30 13.51 -3.03
N THR A 198 1.66 14.66 -2.87
CA THR A 198 2.30 15.89 -2.38
C THR A 198 2.61 15.87 -0.88
N THR A 199 1.96 14.98 -0.13
CA THR A 199 2.20 14.80 1.32
C THR A 199 3.11 13.62 1.65
N SER A 200 3.55 12.86 0.65
CA SER A 200 4.40 11.67 0.83
C SER A 200 5.88 12.00 0.82
N ALA A 201 6.62 11.42 1.77
CA ALA A 201 8.08 11.48 1.77
C ALA A 201 8.75 10.62 0.68
N HIS A 202 8.10 9.51 0.25
CA HIS A 202 8.70 8.56 -0.69
C HIS A 202 8.92 9.15 -2.08
N PRO A 203 7.90 9.73 -2.76
CA PRO A 203 8.09 10.43 -4.03
C PRO A 203 9.00 11.65 -3.90
N ALA A 204 8.94 12.37 -2.75
CA ALA A 204 9.81 13.51 -2.49
C ALA A 204 11.28 13.09 -2.43
N ASN A 205 11.61 12.05 -1.68
CA ASN A 205 12.96 11.51 -1.58
C ASN A 205 13.45 10.87 -2.89
N ALA A 206 12.54 10.35 -3.72
CA ALA A 206 12.83 9.89 -5.06
C ALA A 206 13.03 11.02 -6.08
N GLY A 207 12.69 12.27 -5.73
CA GLY A 207 12.83 13.45 -6.58
C GLY A 207 11.81 13.54 -7.71
N VAL A 208 10.64 12.87 -7.60
CA VAL A 208 9.64 12.79 -8.68
C VAL A 208 8.34 13.54 -8.37
N THR A 209 8.13 14.01 -7.14
CA THR A 209 6.85 14.61 -6.71
C THR A 209 6.37 15.72 -7.62
N GLU A 210 7.22 16.72 -7.89
CA GLU A 210 6.83 17.91 -8.69
C GLU A 210 6.45 17.52 -10.12
N ALA A 211 7.23 16.63 -10.74
CA ALA A 211 6.99 16.20 -12.10
C ALA A 211 5.69 15.37 -12.24
N VAL A 212 5.43 14.46 -11.30
CA VAL A 212 4.18 13.67 -11.29
C VAL A 212 2.98 14.55 -10.93
N ALA A 213 3.13 15.50 -9.99
CA ALA A 213 2.08 16.46 -9.66
C ALA A 213 1.67 17.29 -10.88
N ALA A 214 2.64 17.80 -11.64
CA ALA A 214 2.36 18.55 -12.86
C ALA A 214 1.58 17.73 -13.89
N VAL A 215 1.87 16.44 -14.06
CA VAL A 215 1.10 15.55 -14.94
C VAL A 215 -0.33 15.39 -14.46
N LEU A 216 -0.55 15.16 -13.17
CA LEU A 216 -1.90 15.03 -12.58
C LEU A 216 -2.68 16.34 -12.70
N GLU A 217 -2.07 17.50 -12.40
CA GLU A 217 -2.70 18.82 -12.51
C GLU A 217 -3.07 19.17 -13.96
N ASN A 218 -2.19 18.88 -14.93
CA ASN A 218 -2.48 19.06 -16.36
C ASN A 218 -3.65 18.18 -16.81
N ALA A 219 -3.90 17.06 -16.17
CA ALA A 219 -5.05 16.20 -16.39
C ALA A 219 -6.30 16.61 -15.59
N GLY A 220 -6.23 17.72 -14.83
CA GLY A 220 -7.36 18.28 -14.08
C GLY A 220 -7.47 17.80 -12.62
N ALA A 221 -6.39 17.31 -12.01
CA ALA A 221 -6.38 17.02 -10.58
C ALA A 221 -6.50 18.30 -9.74
N THR A 222 -7.24 18.21 -8.60
CA THR A 222 -7.52 19.34 -7.69
C THR A 222 -7.32 18.93 -6.24
#